data_1202aa397db4a3c2a9a22095395f8bb9
#
_entry.id   1202aa397db4a3c2a9a22095395f8bb9
#
_cell.length_a   1.000
_cell.length_b   1.000
_cell.length_c   1.000
_cell.angle_alpha   90.00
_cell.angle_beta   90.00
_cell.angle_gamma   90.00
#
_symmetry.space_group_name_H-M   'P 1'
#
loop_
_entity.id
_entity.type
_entity.pdbx_description
1 polymer ?
#
loop_
_entity_poly.entity_id
_entity_poly.type
_entity_poly.pdbx_seq_one_letter_code
_entity_poly.pdbx_strand_id
1 'polypeptide(L)'
;MDISVKLPGLNLKNPIIPASGCFGFGKEYAELYDLSVLGGIAIKSATPQERFGNPTPRIAETPMGMLNAIGLQNKGVDSIIENELPFLAQYDTEIMANVAGACEEDYVEVIKKLNDQPVIKAYELNISCPNVKHGGIGLGTKPELAAHVTKICKESATKPVYVKLSPNVTDIVEIAKAVEEAGADGIVLINTLMGMRINLKTGKPLLANVTGGLSGPAIKPVALRMVYQVAQAINIPIIGVGGITCAEDVLEFLNAGASAVEVGAQNFVDPYVCPKIIEDLPKVLEKYGYKNIEEAVGRSFK
;
A
#
# COMPACT_ATOMS: atom_id res chain seq x y z
N MET A 1 20.38 9.52 -14.29
CA MET A 1 20.54 9.26 -12.84
C MET A 1 19.93 7.90 -12.56
N ASP A 2 20.59 7.04 -11.78
CA ASP A 2 20.02 5.76 -11.32
C ASP A 2 19.04 6.05 -10.18
N ILE A 3 17.81 5.52 -10.32
CA ILE A 3 16.74 5.63 -9.34
C ILE A 3 16.26 4.24 -8.87
N SER A 4 17.07 3.21 -9.12
CA SER A 4 16.79 1.86 -8.64
C SER A 4 16.87 1.76 -7.11
N VAL A 5 16.07 0.87 -6.53
CA VAL A 5 16.02 0.65 -5.07
C VAL A 5 15.99 -0.84 -4.78
N LYS A 6 16.82 -1.28 -3.83
CA LYS A 6 16.83 -2.66 -3.35
C LYS A 6 16.17 -2.72 -1.97
N LEU A 7 15.11 -3.50 -1.88
CA LEU A 7 14.40 -3.79 -0.64
C LEU A 7 14.34 -5.30 -0.43
N PRO A 8 14.06 -5.81 0.77
CA PRO A 8 13.90 -7.24 0.97
C PRO A 8 12.94 -7.87 -0.05
N GLY A 9 13.45 -8.78 -0.89
CA GLY A 9 12.71 -9.47 -1.94
C GLY A 9 12.35 -8.64 -3.19
N LEU A 10 12.64 -7.34 -3.23
CA LEU A 10 12.26 -6.44 -4.31
C LEU A 10 13.49 -5.73 -4.89
N ASN A 11 13.74 -5.91 -6.18
CA ASN A 11 14.77 -5.20 -6.95
C ASN A 11 14.10 -4.17 -7.85
N LEU A 12 13.64 -3.08 -7.26
CA LEU A 12 12.87 -2.06 -7.95
C LEU A 12 13.77 -1.26 -8.90
N LYS A 13 13.44 -1.19 -10.20
CA LYS A 13 14.16 -0.35 -11.18
C LYS A 13 13.92 1.16 -10.97
N ASN A 14 12.88 1.50 -10.24
CA ASN A 14 12.55 2.82 -9.73
C ASN A 14 11.65 2.67 -8.49
N PRO A 15 11.51 3.69 -7.60
CA PRO A 15 10.81 3.56 -6.34
C PRO A 15 9.27 3.60 -6.44
N ILE A 16 8.68 3.57 -7.63
CA ILE A 16 7.26 3.84 -7.84
C ILE A 16 6.48 2.54 -7.97
N ILE A 17 5.49 2.36 -7.09
CA ILE A 17 4.60 1.21 -7.00
C ILE A 17 3.15 1.71 -7.01
N PRO A 18 2.29 1.33 -7.94
CA PRO A 18 0.84 1.52 -7.79
C PRO A 18 0.32 0.78 -6.56
N ALA A 19 -0.46 1.51 -5.71
CA ALA A 19 -0.98 0.99 -4.45
C ALA A 19 -2.08 -0.06 -4.65
N SER A 20 -2.11 -1.06 -3.77
CA SER A 20 -3.19 -2.05 -3.73
C SER A 20 -4.57 -1.40 -3.61
N GLY A 21 -5.50 -1.87 -4.44
CA GLY A 21 -6.87 -1.37 -4.51
C GLY A 21 -7.08 -0.17 -5.44
N CYS A 22 -6.00 0.44 -5.97
CA CYS A 22 -6.07 1.55 -6.91
C CYS A 22 -5.61 1.18 -8.33
N PHE A 23 -5.13 -0.03 -8.52
CA PHE A 23 -4.55 -0.50 -9.78
C PHE A 23 -5.07 -1.88 -10.22
N GLY A 24 -5.85 -2.55 -9.37
CA GLY A 24 -6.33 -3.90 -9.62
C GLY A 24 -5.18 -4.89 -9.77
N PHE A 25 -5.11 -5.49 -10.95
CA PHE A 25 -3.99 -6.33 -11.42
C PHE A 25 -3.28 -5.71 -12.64
N GLY A 26 -3.58 -4.44 -12.94
CA GLY A 26 -2.96 -3.67 -14.01
C GLY A 26 -3.53 -3.90 -15.41
N LYS A 27 -4.55 -4.75 -15.61
CA LYS A 27 -5.08 -5.08 -16.93
C LYS A 27 -5.56 -3.84 -17.70
N GLU A 28 -6.34 -2.97 -17.03
CA GLU A 28 -6.84 -1.74 -17.62
C GLU A 28 -5.72 -0.74 -17.92
N TYR A 29 -4.69 -0.70 -17.09
CA TYR A 29 -3.52 0.18 -17.29
C TYR A 29 -2.58 -0.33 -18.37
N ALA A 30 -2.51 -1.65 -18.57
CA ALA A 30 -1.72 -2.26 -19.65
C ALA A 30 -2.24 -1.90 -21.06
N GLU A 31 -3.51 -1.49 -21.17
CA GLU A 31 -4.06 -0.92 -22.41
C GLU A 31 -3.53 0.50 -22.70
N LEU A 32 -2.94 1.17 -21.70
CA LEU A 32 -2.47 2.54 -21.81
C LEU A 32 -0.95 2.64 -21.93
N TYR A 33 -0.20 1.78 -21.23
CA TYR A 33 1.27 1.75 -21.25
C TYR A 33 1.82 0.38 -20.82
N ASP A 34 3.08 0.12 -21.15
CA ASP A 34 3.78 -1.10 -20.74
C ASP A 34 4.03 -1.07 -19.22
N LEU A 35 3.45 -2.03 -18.49
CA LEU A 35 3.61 -2.13 -17.02
C LEU A 35 5.05 -2.40 -16.59
N SER A 36 5.93 -2.82 -17.51
CA SER A 36 7.36 -3.01 -17.24
C SER A 36 8.10 -1.72 -16.91
N VAL A 37 7.49 -0.53 -17.10
CA VAL A 37 8.08 0.75 -16.68
C VAL A 37 8.03 0.93 -15.16
N LEU A 38 7.10 0.26 -14.48
CA LEU A 38 6.89 0.36 -13.03
C LEU A 38 8.01 -0.36 -12.26
N GLY A 39 8.38 0.19 -11.10
CA GLY A 39 9.30 -0.47 -10.18
C GLY A 39 8.70 -1.74 -9.59
N GLY A 40 7.43 -1.67 -9.19
CA GLY A 40 6.65 -2.81 -8.71
C GLY A 40 5.16 -2.54 -8.83
N ILE A 41 4.34 -3.52 -8.47
CA ILE A 41 2.88 -3.43 -8.38
C ILE A 41 2.42 -4.10 -7.09
N ALA A 42 1.74 -3.36 -6.21
CA ALA A 42 0.99 -3.94 -5.10
C ALA A 42 -0.40 -4.34 -5.60
N ILE A 43 -0.61 -5.62 -5.86
CA ILE A 43 -1.85 -6.13 -6.45
C ILE A 43 -3.03 -6.02 -5.48
N LYS A 44 -4.25 -6.13 -6.03
CA LYS A 44 -5.48 -6.17 -5.23
C LYS A 44 -5.41 -7.26 -4.17
N SER A 45 -5.91 -6.94 -2.97
CA SER A 45 -5.91 -7.85 -1.81
C SER A 45 -6.51 -9.22 -2.16
N ALA A 46 -5.78 -10.27 -1.82
CA ALA A 46 -6.24 -11.65 -1.87
C ALA A 46 -6.85 -12.05 -0.52
N THR A 47 -7.99 -12.74 -0.56
CA THR A 47 -8.61 -13.44 0.58
C THR A 47 -8.75 -14.92 0.22
N PRO A 48 -8.94 -15.85 1.19
CA PRO A 48 -9.10 -17.26 0.87
C PRO A 48 -10.20 -17.53 -0.15
N GLN A 49 -11.33 -16.86 0.01
CA GLN A 49 -12.52 -16.99 -0.84
C GLN A 49 -12.89 -15.64 -1.48
N GLU A 50 -13.75 -15.69 -2.51
CA GLU A 50 -14.32 -14.50 -3.14
C GLU A 50 -15.05 -13.62 -2.13
N ARG A 51 -14.88 -12.30 -2.26
CA ARG A 51 -15.62 -11.28 -1.49
C ARG A 51 -16.29 -10.30 -2.44
N PHE A 52 -17.59 -10.10 -2.29
CA PHE A 52 -18.36 -9.14 -3.09
C PHE A 52 -18.16 -7.69 -2.66
N GLY A 53 -17.60 -7.49 -1.45
CA GLY A 53 -17.44 -6.17 -0.85
C GLY A 53 -18.72 -5.65 -0.18
N ASN A 54 -18.66 -4.37 0.22
CA ASN A 54 -19.76 -3.71 0.89
C ASN A 54 -20.86 -3.26 -0.07
N PRO A 55 -22.10 -3.02 0.41
CA PRO A 55 -23.18 -2.41 -0.37
C PRO A 55 -22.80 -1.04 -0.94
N THR A 56 -23.39 -0.69 -2.08
CA THR A 56 -23.28 0.64 -2.69
C THR A 56 -24.31 1.64 -2.10
N PRO A 57 -24.01 2.96 -2.12
CA PRO A 57 -22.78 3.62 -2.60
C PRO A 57 -21.60 3.39 -1.65
N ARG A 58 -20.44 3.06 -2.22
CA ARG A 58 -19.24 2.72 -1.44
C ARG A 58 -18.00 3.53 -1.83
N ILE A 59 -18.18 4.53 -2.69
CA ILE A 59 -17.21 5.58 -3.00
C ILE A 59 -17.90 6.94 -3.00
N ALA A 60 -17.17 7.98 -2.63
CA ALA A 60 -17.63 9.36 -2.68
C ALA A 60 -16.43 10.29 -2.86
N GLU A 61 -16.53 11.26 -3.77
CA GLU A 61 -15.53 12.31 -3.90
C GLU A 61 -15.55 13.26 -2.72
N THR A 62 -14.39 13.81 -2.40
CA THR A 62 -14.19 14.89 -1.42
C THR A 62 -13.32 15.98 -2.02
N PRO A 63 -13.29 17.19 -1.46
CA PRO A 63 -12.26 18.15 -1.82
C PRO A 63 -10.86 17.53 -1.64
N MET A 64 -10.05 17.54 -2.72
CA MET A 64 -8.68 17.01 -2.74
C MET A 64 -8.55 15.52 -2.35
N GLY A 65 -9.59 14.69 -2.65
CA GLY A 65 -9.51 13.27 -2.37
C GLY A 65 -10.80 12.52 -2.61
N MET A 66 -10.85 11.30 -2.07
CA MET A 66 -12.03 10.43 -2.14
C MET A 66 -12.18 9.58 -0.89
N LEU A 67 -13.43 9.24 -0.58
CA LEU A 67 -13.80 8.24 0.43
C LEU A 67 -14.11 6.91 -0.27
N ASN A 68 -13.64 5.81 0.32
CA ASN A 68 -14.04 4.48 -0.10
C ASN A 68 -14.37 3.57 1.09
N ALA A 69 -15.33 2.68 0.86
CA ALA A 69 -15.70 1.59 1.75
C ALA A 69 -15.94 0.32 0.91
N ILE A 70 -14.95 -0.08 0.10
CA ILE A 70 -15.08 -1.18 -0.86
C ILE A 70 -15.31 -2.53 -0.17
N GLY A 71 -14.68 -2.79 0.99
CA GLY A 71 -14.89 -4.02 1.76
C GLY A 71 -14.15 -5.23 1.20
N LEU A 72 -12.92 -5.04 0.71
CA LEU A 72 -12.04 -6.11 0.20
C LEU A 72 -12.62 -6.92 -0.99
N GLN A 73 -13.43 -6.31 -1.86
CA GLN A 73 -13.91 -7.00 -3.06
C GLN A 73 -12.74 -7.61 -3.85
N ASN A 74 -12.78 -8.94 -4.02
CA ASN A 74 -11.80 -9.71 -4.80
C ASN A 74 -12.37 -11.09 -5.13
N LYS A 75 -11.74 -11.80 -6.07
CA LYS A 75 -12.18 -13.10 -6.57
C LYS A 75 -11.70 -14.32 -5.77
N GLY A 76 -10.96 -14.09 -4.67
CA GLY A 76 -10.30 -15.14 -3.91
C GLY A 76 -8.93 -15.52 -4.48
N VAL A 77 -8.07 -16.06 -3.64
CA VAL A 77 -6.67 -16.34 -3.97
C VAL A 77 -6.51 -17.35 -5.11
N ASP A 78 -7.36 -18.36 -5.19
CA ASP A 78 -7.29 -19.39 -6.25
C ASP A 78 -7.55 -18.78 -7.63
N SER A 79 -8.59 -17.95 -7.74
CA SER A 79 -8.87 -17.21 -8.99
C SER A 79 -7.75 -16.23 -9.36
N ILE A 80 -7.11 -15.60 -8.37
CA ILE A 80 -5.96 -14.72 -8.61
C ILE A 80 -4.79 -15.52 -9.20
N ILE A 81 -4.50 -16.68 -8.64
CA ILE A 81 -3.42 -17.56 -9.12
C ILE A 81 -3.69 -18.01 -10.56
N GLU A 82 -4.92 -18.41 -10.86
CA GLU A 82 -5.30 -18.95 -12.17
C GLU A 82 -5.39 -17.89 -13.26
N ASN A 83 -5.91 -16.68 -12.95
CA ASN A 83 -6.33 -15.73 -13.97
C ASN A 83 -5.52 -14.42 -13.99
N GLU A 84 -4.90 -14.03 -12.86
CA GLU A 84 -4.24 -12.73 -12.75
C GLU A 84 -2.70 -12.86 -12.78
N LEU A 85 -2.13 -13.84 -12.06
CA LEU A 85 -0.69 -14.02 -12.02
C LEU A 85 -0.05 -14.38 -13.36
N PRO A 86 -0.68 -15.20 -14.24
CA PRO A 86 -0.14 -15.46 -15.59
C PRO A 86 -0.09 -14.20 -16.47
N PHE A 87 -1.02 -13.26 -16.29
CA PHE A 87 -0.99 -11.97 -16.96
C PHE A 87 0.19 -11.13 -16.45
N LEU A 88 0.35 -11.01 -15.14
CA LEU A 88 1.43 -10.23 -14.52
C LEU A 88 2.82 -10.78 -14.83
N ALA A 89 2.96 -12.10 -14.99
CA ALA A 89 4.22 -12.75 -15.33
C ALA A 89 4.80 -12.34 -16.70
N GLN A 90 4.03 -11.65 -17.54
CA GLN A 90 4.47 -11.17 -18.85
C GLN A 90 5.28 -9.86 -18.76
N TYR A 91 5.25 -9.18 -17.60
CA TYR A 91 5.88 -7.87 -17.40
C TYR A 91 7.11 -7.98 -16.52
N ASP A 92 8.15 -7.25 -16.88
CA ASP A 92 9.37 -7.10 -16.07
C ASP A 92 9.13 -6.03 -15.00
N THR A 93 8.41 -6.41 -13.94
CA THR A 93 8.13 -5.56 -12.76
C THR A 93 7.98 -6.43 -11.52
N GLU A 94 8.29 -5.89 -10.35
CA GLU A 94 8.23 -6.65 -9.09
C GLU A 94 6.78 -6.71 -8.58
N ILE A 95 6.27 -7.90 -8.26
CA ILE A 95 4.89 -8.07 -7.80
C ILE A 95 4.85 -8.32 -6.29
N MET A 96 4.17 -7.44 -5.58
CA MET A 96 3.85 -7.56 -4.17
C MET A 96 2.40 -7.98 -3.99
N ALA A 97 2.17 -9.13 -3.36
CA ALA A 97 0.83 -9.63 -3.10
C ALA A 97 0.26 -9.02 -1.82
N ASN A 98 -0.78 -8.20 -1.95
CA ASN A 98 -1.52 -7.72 -0.78
C ASN A 98 -2.40 -8.85 -0.23
N VAL A 99 -2.23 -9.16 1.05
CA VAL A 99 -2.91 -10.27 1.75
C VAL A 99 -3.85 -9.71 2.79
N ALA A 100 -5.09 -10.18 2.79
CA ALA A 100 -6.10 -9.78 3.76
C ALA A 100 -6.95 -10.98 4.22
N GLY A 101 -7.50 -10.88 5.42
CA GLY A 101 -8.34 -11.92 6.01
C GLY A 101 -9.36 -11.36 6.99
N ALA A 102 -10.28 -12.21 7.42
CA ALA A 102 -11.21 -11.94 8.50
C ALA A 102 -10.68 -12.43 9.85
N CYS A 103 -9.78 -13.41 9.83
CA CYS A 103 -9.06 -13.97 10.96
C CYS A 103 -7.62 -14.29 10.57
N GLU A 104 -6.81 -14.72 11.52
CA GLU A 104 -5.39 -15.01 11.33
C GLU A 104 -5.16 -16.17 10.35
N GLU A 105 -5.99 -17.19 10.42
CA GLU A 105 -5.93 -18.36 9.55
C GLU A 105 -6.11 -17.98 8.07
N ASP A 106 -6.94 -16.98 7.77
CA ASP A 106 -7.15 -16.49 6.41
C ASP A 106 -5.84 -15.96 5.80
N TYR A 107 -5.06 -15.17 6.58
CA TYR A 107 -3.76 -14.66 6.11
C TYR A 107 -2.78 -15.79 5.84
N VAL A 108 -2.71 -16.75 6.75
CA VAL A 108 -1.83 -17.92 6.61
C VAL A 108 -2.21 -18.77 5.41
N GLU A 109 -3.52 -19.01 5.17
CA GLU A 109 -4.01 -19.76 4.02
C GLU A 109 -3.59 -19.09 2.71
N VAL A 110 -3.84 -17.78 2.59
CA VAL A 110 -3.48 -17.02 1.39
C VAL A 110 -1.97 -17.05 1.14
N ILE A 111 -1.15 -16.81 2.18
CA ILE A 111 0.30 -16.86 2.06
C ILE A 111 0.79 -18.24 1.58
N LYS A 112 0.29 -19.32 2.18
CA LYS A 112 0.67 -20.69 1.81
C LYS A 112 0.38 -20.98 0.34
N LYS A 113 -0.78 -20.57 -0.18
CA LYS A 113 -1.14 -20.72 -1.60
C LYS A 113 -0.24 -19.91 -2.54
N LEU A 114 0.19 -18.72 -2.09
CA LEU A 114 1.04 -17.82 -2.87
C LEU A 114 2.54 -18.13 -2.77
N ASN A 115 2.99 -18.92 -1.81
CA ASN A 115 4.41 -19.27 -1.62
C ASN A 115 5.05 -19.87 -2.87
N ASP A 116 4.31 -20.74 -3.58
CA ASP A 116 4.79 -21.44 -4.77
C ASP A 116 4.65 -20.60 -6.07
N GLN A 117 4.18 -19.36 -5.97
CA GLN A 117 4.00 -18.49 -7.14
C GLN A 117 5.27 -17.66 -7.40
N PRO A 118 6.06 -17.96 -8.47
CA PRO A 118 7.37 -17.32 -8.68
C PRO A 118 7.27 -15.84 -9.06
N VAL A 119 6.13 -15.41 -9.60
CA VAL A 119 5.87 -14.01 -9.95
C VAL A 119 5.75 -13.12 -8.71
N ILE A 120 5.27 -13.66 -7.59
CA ILE A 120 5.19 -12.94 -6.32
C ILE A 120 6.57 -12.84 -5.68
N LYS A 121 7.00 -11.64 -5.32
CA LYS A 121 8.31 -11.34 -4.74
C LYS A 121 8.26 -11.00 -3.25
N ALA A 122 7.15 -10.43 -2.79
CA ALA A 122 6.92 -10.07 -1.39
C ALA A 122 5.43 -10.11 -1.07
N TYR A 123 5.10 -10.14 0.22
CA TYR A 123 3.74 -10.00 0.75
C TYR A 123 3.56 -8.63 1.40
N GLU A 124 2.40 -8.01 1.17
CA GLU A 124 1.93 -6.83 1.90
C GLU A 124 0.74 -7.25 2.77
N LEU A 125 0.92 -7.34 4.08
CA LEU A 125 -0.15 -7.67 5.02
C LEU A 125 -1.05 -6.47 5.23
N ASN A 126 -2.29 -6.56 4.80
CA ASN A 126 -3.31 -5.53 5.04
C ASN A 126 -4.01 -5.79 6.38
N ILE A 127 -3.38 -5.37 7.49
CA ILE A 127 -3.92 -5.49 8.84
C ILE A 127 -4.83 -4.33 9.22
N SER A 128 -5.09 -3.40 8.30
CA SER A 128 -5.76 -2.11 8.55
C SER A 128 -7.25 -2.12 8.23
N CYS A 129 -7.86 -3.26 7.84
CA CYS A 129 -9.22 -3.27 7.33
C CYS A 129 -10.26 -2.99 8.44
N PRO A 130 -10.91 -1.81 8.45
CA PRO A 130 -11.88 -1.45 9.47
C PRO A 130 -13.24 -2.16 9.31
N ASN A 131 -13.44 -2.89 8.21
CA ASN A 131 -14.75 -3.34 7.74
C ASN A 131 -15.02 -4.83 7.97
N VAL A 132 -14.26 -5.52 8.83
CA VAL A 132 -14.52 -6.93 9.18
C VAL A 132 -15.10 -6.98 10.58
N LYS A 133 -16.36 -7.37 10.70
CA LYS A 133 -17.13 -7.41 11.96
C LYS A 133 -16.54 -8.34 13.04
N HIS A 134 -15.63 -9.23 12.68
CA HIS A 134 -14.91 -10.10 13.59
C HIS A 134 -13.43 -10.10 13.19
N GLY A 135 -12.59 -9.40 13.95
CA GLY A 135 -11.12 -9.42 13.85
C GLY A 135 -10.44 -8.25 13.13
N GLY A 136 -11.04 -7.63 12.10
CA GLY A 136 -10.32 -6.71 11.22
C GLY A 136 -9.91 -5.35 11.81
N ILE A 137 -10.75 -4.69 12.61
CA ILE A 137 -10.42 -3.38 13.23
C ILE A 137 -9.38 -3.55 14.36
N GLY A 138 -9.35 -4.70 15.01
CA GLY A 138 -8.46 -4.94 16.15
C GLY A 138 -7.01 -5.17 15.75
N LEU A 139 -6.76 -5.84 14.63
CA LEU A 139 -5.42 -6.34 14.31
C LEU A 139 -4.38 -5.22 14.10
N GLY A 140 -4.74 -4.16 13.39
CA GLY A 140 -3.81 -3.07 13.06
C GLY A 140 -3.84 -1.89 14.02
N THR A 141 -4.66 -1.91 15.07
CA THR A 141 -4.80 -0.77 16.01
C THR A 141 -4.20 -1.03 17.39
N LYS A 142 -3.80 -2.26 17.67
CA LYS A 142 -3.14 -2.66 18.92
C LYS A 142 -1.79 -3.30 18.63
N PRO A 143 -0.71 -2.84 19.26
CA PRO A 143 0.65 -3.34 19.01
C PRO A 143 0.76 -4.86 19.14
N GLU A 144 0.17 -5.43 20.19
CA GLU A 144 0.24 -6.87 20.46
C GLU A 144 -0.46 -7.73 19.40
N LEU A 145 -1.59 -7.25 18.84
CA LEU A 145 -2.31 -7.96 17.79
C LEU A 145 -1.60 -7.82 16.43
N ALA A 146 -1.09 -6.64 16.13
CA ALA A 146 -0.29 -6.39 14.93
C ALA A 146 0.98 -7.27 14.94
N ALA A 147 1.70 -7.33 16.05
CA ALA A 147 2.85 -8.20 16.23
C ALA A 147 2.50 -9.67 16.07
N HIS A 148 1.41 -10.13 16.68
CA HIS A 148 0.99 -11.53 16.63
C HIS A 148 0.67 -11.98 15.19
N VAL A 149 -0.17 -11.23 14.46
CA VAL A 149 -0.50 -11.57 13.07
C VAL A 149 0.74 -11.49 12.16
N THR A 150 1.62 -10.52 12.38
CA THR A 150 2.89 -10.41 11.65
C THR A 150 3.73 -11.66 11.84
N LYS A 151 3.90 -12.11 13.09
CA LYS A 151 4.71 -13.29 13.44
C LYS A 151 4.20 -14.56 12.75
N ILE A 152 2.91 -14.89 12.87
CA ILE A 152 2.36 -16.10 12.26
C ILE A 152 2.41 -16.07 10.73
N CYS A 153 2.22 -14.88 10.12
CA CYS A 153 2.38 -14.71 8.68
C CYS A 153 3.85 -14.90 8.27
N LYS A 154 4.78 -14.33 9.03
CA LYS A 154 6.22 -14.47 8.77
C LYS A 154 6.70 -15.92 8.88
N GLU A 155 6.21 -16.68 9.88
CA GLU A 155 6.51 -18.09 10.05
C GLU A 155 5.98 -18.96 8.89
N SER A 156 4.91 -18.50 8.23
CA SER A 156 4.28 -19.21 7.10
C SER A 156 4.82 -18.78 5.72
N ALA A 157 5.47 -17.62 5.63
CA ALA A 157 5.91 -17.02 4.39
C ALA A 157 7.30 -17.53 3.97
N THR A 158 7.47 -17.84 2.67
CA THR A 158 8.78 -18.13 2.05
C THR A 158 9.42 -16.89 1.41
N LYS A 159 8.71 -15.76 1.41
CA LYS A 159 9.12 -14.48 0.81
C LYS A 159 9.02 -13.38 1.87
N PRO A 160 9.70 -12.24 1.67
CA PRO A 160 9.62 -11.12 2.60
C PRO A 160 8.20 -10.62 2.86
N VAL A 161 7.96 -10.19 4.09
CA VAL A 161 6.67 -9.74 4.60
C VAL A 161 6.76 -8.27 4.98
N TYR A 162 5.99 -7.43 4.29
CA TYR A 162 5.75 -6.04 4.60
C TYR A 162 4.42 -5.90 5.33
N VAL A 163 4.33 -5.01 6.29
CA VAL A 163 3.09 -4.78 7.05
C VAL A 163 2.54 -3.39 6.75
N LYS A 164 1.31 -3.33 6.22
CA LYS A 164 0.65 -2.06 5.90
C LYS A 164 -0.15 -1.53 7.08
N LEU A 165 0.32 -0.41 7.65
CA LEU A 165 -0.19 0.17 8.87
C LEU A 165 -1.36 1.12 8.65
N SER A 166 -2.28 1.12 9.63
CA SER A 166 -3.42 2.05 9.71
C SER A 166 -2.98 3.39 10.32
N PRO A 167 -3.42 4.53 9.76
CA PRO A 167 -3.23 5.84 10.39
C PRO A 167 -4.22 6.09 11.55
N ASN A 168 -5.21 5.23 11.73
CA ASN A 168 -6.32 5.42 12.68
C ASN A 168 -5.95 4.91 14.08
N VAL A 169 -4.80 5.35 14.57
CA VAL A 169 -4.20 4.99 15.85
C VAL A 169 -3.68 6.25 16.55
N THR A 170 -3.52 6.19 17.85
CA THR A 170 -2.98 7.31 18.64
C THR A 170 -1.47 7.45 18.38
N ASP A 171 -0.73 6.36 18.42
CA ASP A 171 0.71 6.33 18.15
C ASP A 171 1.03 5.20 17.13
N ILE A 172 1.43 5.60 15.91
CA ILE A 172 1.80 4.66 14.86
C ILE A 172 3.20 4.07 15.09
N VAL A 173 4.05 4.74 15.86
CA VAL A 173 5.40 4.27 16.16
C VAL A 173 5.38 3.03 17.05
N GLU A 174 4.46 2.96 18.01
CA GLU A 174 4.27 1.76 18.84
C GLU A 174 3.91 0.54 17.99
N ILE A 175 2.99 0.71 17.02
CA ILE A 175 2.61 -0.37 16.10
C ILE A 175 3.80 -0.77 15.21
N ALA A 176 4.53 0.23 14.66
CA ALA A 176 5.67 -0.01 13.80
C ALA A 176 6.78 -0.82 14.48
N LYS A 177 7.13 -0.46 15.72
CA LYS A 177 8.10 -1.21 16.54
C LYS A 177 7.64 -2.63 16.82
N ALA A 178 6.38 -2.80 17.18
CA ALA A 178 5.83 -4.11 17.49
C ALA A 178 5.87 -5.08 16.28
N VAL A 179 5.59 -4.59 15.06
CA VAL A 179 5.67 -5.42 13.86
C VAL A 179 7.12 -5.66 13.41
N GLU A 180 8.04 -4.71 13.60
CA GLU A 180 9.48 -4.92 13.39
C GLU A 180 10.02 -6.02 14.33
N GLU A 181 9.73 -5.94 15.62
CA GLU A 181 10.11 -6.95 16.63
C GLU A 181 9.51 -8.33 16.33
N ALA A 182 8.33 -8.37 15.71
CA ALA A 182 7.70 -9.61 15.26
C ALA A 182 8.30 -10.20 13.97
N GLY A 183 9.30 -9.54 13.36
CA GLY A 183 10.07 -10.03 12.22
C GLY A 183 9.58 -9.56 10.85
N ALA A 184 8.82 -8.47 10.76
CA ALA A 184 8.53 -7.83 9.48
C ALA A 184 9.82 -7.46 8.74
N ASP A 185 9.83 -7.62 7.41
CA ASP A 185 10.97 -7.25 6.56
C ASP A 185 10.89 -5.79 6.07
N GLY A 186 9.72 -5.16 6.20
CA GLY A 186 9.48 -3.77 5.88
C GLY A 186 8.09 -3.32 6.33
N ILE A 187 7.85 -2.03 6.24
CA ILE A 187 6.57 -1.41 6.58
C ILE A 187 6.06 -0.60 5.40
N VAL A 188 4.74 -0.67 5.18
CA VAL A 188 4.02 0.21 4.25
C VAL A 188 3.14 1.14 5.08
N LEU A 189 3.25 2.44 4.93
CA LEU A 189 2.38 3.40 5.62
C LEU A 189 2.14 4.66 4.79
N ILE A 190 0.90 5.08 4.76
CA ILE A 190 -0.24 4.69 5.59
C ILE A 190 -1.38 4.11 4.73
N ASN A 191 -2.24 3.29 5.33
CA ASN A 191 -3.56 3.02 4.76
C ASN A 191 -4.45 4.27 4.90
N THR A 192 -5.73 4.20 4.53
CA THR A 192 -6.65 5.33 4.45
C THR A 192 -7.09 5.85 5.83
N LEU A 193 -7.24 7.17 5.94
CA LEU A 193 -7.71 7.84 7.16
C LEU A 193 -9.25 7.79 7.21
N MET A 194 -9.83 7.47 8.36
CA MET A 194 -11.27 7.40 8.54
C MET A 194 -11.95 8.75 8.29
N GLY A 195 -12.96 8.78 7.45
CA GLY A 195 -13.72 9.99 7.10
C GLY A 195 -15.17 9.71 6.81
N MET A 196 -15.95 10.77 6.57
CA MET A 196 -17.40 10.73 6.32
C MET A 196 -17.85 11.92 5.47
N ARG A 197 -18.92 11.73 4.69
CA ARG A 197 -19.67 12.82 4.05
C ARG A 197 -21.16 12.64 4.23
N ILE A 198 -21.88 13.76 4.30
CA ILE A 198 -23.34 13.82 4.42
C ILE A 198 -23.94 14.35 3.10
N ASN A 199 -24.99 13.71 2.63
CA ASN A 199 -25.83 14.21 1.54
C ASN A 199 -26.75 15.31 2.09
N LEU A 200 -26.52 16.55 1.69
CA LEU A 200 -27.27 17.71 2.21
C LEU A 200 -28.77 17.70 1.85
N LYS A 201 -29.16 16.99 0.76
CA LYS A 201 -30.56 16.89 0.36
C LYS A 201 -31.34 15.91 1.26
N THR A 202 -30.69 14.86 1.72
CA THR A 202 -31.35 13.78 2.48
C THR A 202 -31.02 13.79 3.95
N GLY A 203 -29.95 14.50 4.36
CA GLY A 203 -29.39 14.46 5.72
C GLY A 203 -28.70 13.13 6.09
N LYS A 204 -28.53 12.21 5.14
CA LYS A 204 -27.96 10.87 5.39
C LYS A 204 -26.49 10.78 4.96
N PRO A 205 -25.71 9.82 5.50
CA PRO A 205 -24.38 9.51 4.99
C PRO A 205 -24.40 9.23 3.48
N LEU A 206 -23.34 9.66 2.77
CA LEU A 206 -23.18 9.37 1.36
C LEU A 206 -22.84 7.91 1.09
N LEU A 207 -22.04 7.29 1.97
CA LEU A 207 -21.68 5.89 1.85
C LEU A 207 -22.70 5.01 2.59
N ALA A 208 -23.03 3.87 2.01
CA ALA A 208 -23.90 2.87 2.65
C ALA A 208 -23.30 2.36 3.98
N ASN A 209 -21.98 2.33 4.07
CA ASN A 209 -21.20 1.93 5.27
C ASN A 209 -21.03 3.08 6.29
N VAL A 210 -21.71 4.22 6.09
CA VAL A 210 -21.64 5.45 6.90
C VAL A 210 -20.27 6.14 6.79
N THR A 211 -19.19 5.48 7.19
CA THR A 211 -17.80 5.95 7.10
C THR A 211 -17.03 5.22 6.01
N GLY A 212 -15.92 5.81 5.57
CA GLY A 212 -14.99 5.22 4.63
C GLY A 212 -13.57 5.74 4.84
N GLY A 213 -12.61 5.11 4.18
CA GLY A 213 -11.24 5.56 4.18
C GLY A 213 -11.03 6.72 3.21
N LEU A 214 -10.49 7.84 3.72
CA LEU A 214 -10.07 9.00 2.94
C LEU A 214 -8.69 8.76 2.35
N SER A 215 -8.55 9.00 1.04
CA SER A 215 -7.30 8.99 0.29
C SER A 215 -7.22 10.21 -0.64
N GLY A 216 -6.06 10.46 -1.24
CA GLY A 216 -5.80 11.59 -2.13
C GLY A 216 -4.95 12.69 -1.48
N PRO A 217 -4.71 13.83 -2.17
CA PRO A 217 -3.80 14.87 -1.71
C PRO A 217 -4.07 15.42 -0.30
N ALA A 218 -5.32 15.39 0.13
CA ALA A 218 -5.72 15.86 1.46
C ALA A 218 -5.02 15.13 2.62
N ILE A 219 -4.61 13.87 2.45
CA ILE A 219 -3.95 13.09 3.52
C ILE A 219 -2.42 13.16 3.47
N LYS A 220 -1.80 13.75 2.44
CA LYS A 220 -0.33 13.77 2.28
C LYS A 220 0.40 14.29 3.53
N PRO A 221 0.03 15.43 4.16
CA PRO A 221 0.74 15.91 5.35
C PRO A 221 0.66 14.94 6.54
N VAL A 222 -0.43 14.19 6.67
CA VAL A 222 -0.60 13.17 7.73
C VAL A 222 0.30 11.97 7.45
N ALA A 223 0.29 11.47 6.21
CA ALA A 223 1.14 10.35 5.79
C ALA A 223 2.63 10.69 5.95
N LEU A 224 3.03 11.86 5.47
CA LEU A 224 4.43 12.33 5.53
C LEU A 224 4.93 12.42 6.98
N ARG A 225 4.13 13.01 7.89
CA ARG A 225 4.45 13.05 9.32
C ARG A 225 4.64 11.66 9.91
N MET A 226 3.74 10.72 9.58
CA MET A 226 3.82 9.36 10.10
C MET A 226 5.05 8.62 9.58
N VAL A 227 5.37 8.75 8.29
CA VAL A 227 6.61 8.20 7.72
C VAL A 227 7.84 8.76 8.44
N TYR A 228 7.90 10.09 8.62
CA TYR A 228 9.01 10.75 9.32
C TYR A 228 9.20 10.25 10.75
N GLN A 229 8.11 10.08 11.52
CA GLN A 229 8.17 9.58 12.89
C GLN A 229 8.61 8.12 12.95
N VAL A 230 8.06 7.26 12.10
CA VAL A 230 8.38 5.84 12.08
C VAL A 230 9.81 5.60 11.60
N ALA A 231 10.27 6.32 10.57
CA ALA A 231 11.63 6.17 10.03
C ALA A 231 12.75 6.44 11.05
N GLN A 232 12.48 7.25 12.07
CA GLN A 232 13.44 7.51 13.16
C GLN A 232 13.39 6.47 14.29
N ALA A 233 12.43 5.56 14.25
CA ALA A 233 12.13 4.65 15.36
C ALA A 233 12.36 3.17 15.04
N ILE A 234 12.54 2.82 13.76
CA ILE A 234 12.73 1.45 13.27
C ILE A 234 13.94 1.38 12.32
N ASN A 235 14.40 0.16 12.04
CA ASN A 235 15.57 -0.09 11.18
C ASN A 235 15.20 -0.74 9.83
N ILE A 236 13.99 -1.31 9.71
CA ILE A 236 13.53 -1.93 8.46
C ILE A 236 13.01 -0.87 7.47
N PRO A 237 13.08 -1.12 6.15
CA PRO A 237 12.69 -0.14 5.14
C PRO A 237 11.20 0.20 5.17
N ILE A 238 10.90 1.42 4.73
CA ILE A 238 9.55 1.97 4.64
C ILE A 238 9.18 2.21 3.19
N ILE A 239 7.97 1.79 2.80
CA ILE A 239 7.28 2.21 1.59
C ILE A 239 6.22 3.23 1.99
N GLY A 240 6.38 4.49 1.56
CA GLY A 240 5.47 5.59 1.91
C GLY A 240 4.24 5.64 1.00
N VAL A 241 3.06 5.85 1.59
CA VAL A 241 1.79 5.92 0.84
C VAL A 241 0.93 7.05 1.39
N GLY A 242 0.32 7.85 0.50
CA GLY A 242 -0.72 8.79 0.87
C GLY A 242 -0.58 10.16 0.21
N GLY A 243 -1.45 10.44 -0.76
CA GLY A 243 -1.58 11.74 -1.39
C GLY A 243 -0.47 12.13 -2.36
N ILE A 244 0.31 11.17 -2.84
CA ILE A 244 1.36 11.38 -3.84
C ILE A 244 0.73 11.63 -5.21
N THR A 245 1.12 12.72 -5.87
CA THR A 245 0.58 13.18 -7.16
C THR A 245 1.65 13.52 -8.21
N CYS A 246 2.89 13.76 -7.77
CA CYS A 246 4.00 14.18 -8.64
C CYS A 246 5.35 13.71 -8.07
N ALA A 247 6.43 13.93 -8.80
CA ALA A 247 7.78 13.53 -8.40
C ALA A 247 8.30 14.33 -7.18
N GLU A 248 7.88 15.58 -7.01
CA GLU A 248 8.21 16.35 -5.81
C GLU A 248 7.60 15.73 -4.54
N ASP A 249 6.36 15.21 -4.61
CA ASP A 249 5.76 14.49 -3.49
C ASP A 249 6.58 13.25 -3.13
N VAL A 250 7.06 12.51 -4.14
CA VAL A 250 7.95 11.35 -3.92
C VAL A 250 9.21 11.78 -3.18
N LEU A 251 9.86 12.88 -3.61
CA LEU A 251 11.05 13.39 -2.94
C LEU A 251 10.78 13.79 -1.48
N GLU A 252 9.61 14.36 -1.15
CA GLU A 252 9.22 14.62 0.24
C GLU A 252 9.16 13.32 1.07
N PHE A 253 8.57 12.26 0.54
CA PHE A 253 8.51 10.96 1.22
C PHE A 253 9.89 10.32 1.39
N LEU A 254 10.76 10.39 0.37
CA LEU A 254 12.15 9.94 0.49
C LEU A 254 12.88 10.73 1.58
N ASN A 255 12.78 12.06 1.58
CA ASN A 255 13.38 12.90 2.60
C ASN A 255 12.87 12.58 4.02
N ALA A 256 11.60 12.21 4.14
CA ALA A 256 11.02 11.76 5.41
C ALA A 256 11.46 10.36 5.85
N GLY A 257 12.19 9.61 5.01
CA GLY A 257 12.77 8.31 5.34
C GLY A 257 12.14 7.11 4.63
N ALA A 258 11.20 7.32 3.72
CA ALA A 258 10.74 6.24 2.85
C ALA A 258 11.85 5.83 1.86
N SER A 259 11.96 4.55 1.55
CA SER A 259 12.89 4.01 0.55
C SER A 259 12.22 3.84 -0.83
N ALA A 260 10.91 3.67 -0.85
CA ALA A 260 10.06 3.61 -2.03
C ALA A 260 8.67 4.18 -1.69
N VAL A 261 7.80 4.32 -2.68
CA VAL A 261 6.46 4.85 -2.46
C VAL A 261 5.39 4.07 -3.20
N GLU A 262 4.18 4.04 -2.62
CA GLU A 262 2.98 3.61 -3.33
C GLU A 262 2.14 4.82 -3.76
N VAL A 263 1.70 4.82 -5.02
CA VAL A 263 0.78 5.82 -5.57
C VAL A 263 -0.64 5.24 -5.58
N GLY A 264 -1.54 5.86 -4.82
CA GLY A 264 -2.92 5.39 -4.64
C GLY A 264 -3.93 6.10 -5.54
N ALA A 265 -4.82 6.87 -4.92
CA ALA A 265 -6.00 7.47 -5.55
C ALA A 265 -5.71 8.34 -6.79
N GLN A 266 -4.50 8.85 -6.94
CA GLN A 266 -4.12 9.65 -8.11
C GLN A 266 -4.16 8.86 -9.42
N ASN A 267 -4.02 7.51 -9.37
CA ASN A 267 -4.23 6.67 -10.56
C ASN A 267 -5.65 6.79 -11.16
N PHE A 268 -6.65 7.14 -10.34
CA PHE A 268 -8.03 7.36 -10.82
C PHE A 268 -8.24 8.74 -11.45
N VAL A 269 -7.38 9.72 -11.11
CA VAL A 269 -7.42 11.09 -11.65
C VAL A 269 -6.61 11.18 -12.93
N ASP A 270 -5.42 10.59 -12.92
CA ASP A 270 -4.51 10.51 -14.06
C ASP A 270 -3.94 9.09 -14.16
N PRO A 271 -4.42 8.27 -15.08
CA PRO A 271 -3.94 6.90 -15.23
C PRO A 271 -2.47 6.79 -15.66
N TYR A 272 -1.87 7.88 -16.15
CA TYR A 272 -0.45 7.97 -16.48
C TYR A 272 0.42 8.53 -15.34
N VAL A 273 -0.11 8.74 -14.14
CA VAL A 273 0.61 9.37 -13.04
C VAL A 273 1.92 8.66 -12.69
N CYS A 274 1.90 7.33 -12.60
CA CYS A 274 3.10 6.56 -12.27
C CYS A 274 4.21 6.69 -13.33
N PRO A 275 3.95 6.49 -14.65
CA PRO A 275 4.93 6.76 -15.70
C PRO A 275 5.47 8.21 -15.69
N LYS A 276 4.61 9.22 -15.50
CA LYS A 276 5.02 10.62 -15.42
C LYS A 276 5.96 10.87 -14.23
N ILE A 277 5.62 10.36 -13.06
CA ILE A 277 6.48 10.48 -11.87
C ILE A 277 7.84 9.82 -12.12
N ILE A 278 7.87 8.63 -12.73
CA ILE A 278 9.11 7.90 -13.04
C ILE A 278 9.99 8.73 -14.00
N GLU A 279 9.41 9.36 -15.02
CA GLU A 279 10.12 10.20 -15.97
C GLU A 279 10.67 11.48 -15.33
N ASP A 280 9.91 12.07 -14.41
CA ASP A 280 10.25 13.36 -13.81
C ASP A 280 11.16 13.24 -12.57
N LEU A 281 11.14 12.10 -11.87
CA LEU A 281 11.88 11.92 -10.61
C LEU A 281 13.39 12.19 -10.75
N PRO A 282 14.11 11.72 -11.79
CA PRO A 282 15.53 12.06 -11.97
C PRO A 282 15.77 13.57 -12.10
N LYS A 283 14.90 14.29 -12.82
CA LYS A 283 14.97 15.75 -13.01
C LYS A 283 14.74 16.50 -11.69
N VAL A 284 13.78 16.01 -10.88
CA VAL A 284 13.48 16.56 -9.56
C VAL A 284 14.65 16.34 -8.60
N LEU A 285 15.21 15.13 -8.54
CA LEU A 285 16.40 14.86 -7.72
C LEU A 285 17.57 15.78 -8.09
N GLU A 286 17.86 15.94 -9.39
CA GLU A 286 18.92 16.83 -9.87
C GLU A 286 18.64 18.31 -9.50
N LYS A 287 17.41 18.79 -9.71
CA LYS A 287 16.96 20.16 -9.34
C LYS A 287 17.22 20.49 -7.87
N TYR A 288 17.04 19.50 -6.99
CA TYR A 288 17.26 19.68 -5.54
C TYR A 288 18.65 19.25 -5.07
N GLY A 289 19.57 18.95 -5.99
CA GLY A 289 21.00 18.75 -5.72
C GLY A 289 21.37 17.33 -5.26
N TYR A 290 20.51 16.33 -5.46
CA TYR A 290 20.81 14.94 -5.17
C TYR A 290 21.53 14.26 -6.35
N LYS A 291 22.51 13.41 -6.04
CA LYS A 291 23.28 12.65 -7.04
C LYS A 291 22.65 11.27 -7.34
N ASN A 292 21.92 10.73 -6.36
CA ASN A 292 21.21 9.46 -6.44
C ASN A 292 20.03 9.46 -5.45
N ILE A 293 19.19 8.44 -5.51
CA ILE A 293 18.03 8.33 -4.66
C ILE A 293 18.38 8.09 -3.18
N GLU A 294 19.48 7.40 -2.91
CA GLU A 294 19.91 7.03 -1.55
C GLU A 294 20.28 8.28 -0.72
N GLU A 295 20.82 9.33 -1.36
CA GLU A 295 21.09 10.60 -0.71
C GLU A 295 19.83 11.29 -0.20
N ALA A 296 18.68 11.05 -0.85
CA ALA A 296 17.41 11.64 -0.46
C ALA A 296 16.79 10.93 0.74
N VAL A 297 16.99 9.60 0.88
CA VAL A 297 16.34 8.82 1.94
C VAL A 297 16.78 9.30 3.33
N GLY A 298 15.81 9.78 4.11
CA GLY A 298 16.03 10.26 5.48
C GLY A 298 16.83 11.57 5.58
N ARG A 299 16.91 12.35 4.49
CA ARG A 299 17.65 13.63 4.48
C ARG A 299 17.18 14.60 5.55
N SER A 300 15.90 14.54 5.93
CA SER A 300 15.28 15.46 6.89
C SER A 300 15.77 15.26 8.34
N PHE A 301 16.50 14.19 8.64
CA PHE A 301 17.02 13.89 9.99
C PHE A 301 18.49 13.40 10.01
N LYS A 302 19.21 13.61 8.89
CA LYS A 302 20.66 13.36 8.76
C LYS A 302 21.48 14.60 9.07
#